data_1706066739f2f8f533648a401a62351a
#
_entry.id   1706066739f2f8f533648a401a62351a
#
_cell.length_a   1.000
_cell.length_b   1.000
_cell.length_c   1.000
_cell.angle_alpha   90.00
_cell.angle_beta   90.00
_cell.angle_gamma   90.00
#
_symmetry.space_group_name_H-M   'P 1'
#
loop_
_entity.id
_entity.type
_entity.pdbx_description
1 polymer ?
#
loop_
_entity_poly.entity_id
_entity_poly.type
_entity_poly.pdbx_seq_one_letter_code
_entity_poly.pdbx_strand_id
1 'polypeptide(L)'
;MTRPKPPSAQPVTPPTPITPLAALVGDVDGFAASIWGQQASRTTGSPCLLDLFGIETVDSLFASGLRRPHFRVIRDGATLPTADVTRRVRTGGTTVDDFADPDRITDLLAGGATLVLQGLEHIRPQVADFAAELTAELGHCVQANAYLSPPQSAGLAAHTDTHDVFAVQLFGRKLWTVDGLDEAATQRGEVLYIPAGVRHAARTIGSWSLHLTIGVHAISVAAALRRAVDRIVAAEPTLRRPLPIAFASSARDRTATQLCDARADLIALLAQVDIESMVDAEAVPARRHVASHPSPATSGRLASLVASTELTVDSTVIASPSAAVHPCGQDSIEIHGGRRTLTMPARVRNAVEHLLSGQPCTVGDVPDLDDASRLVLVKRLVGEGLVFPATRVGTAGVYHDNATLLGQYP
;
A
#
# COMPACT_ATOMS: atom_id res chain seq x y z
N MET A 1 -51.76 38.91 12.32
CA MET A 1 -50.81 38.66 11.23
C MET A 1 -49.69 37.79 11.77
N THR A 2 -49.76 36.50 11.54
CA THR A 2 -48.77 35.52 11.96
C THR A 2 -47.70 35.38 10.90
N ARG A 3 -46.42 35.60 11.25
CA ARG A 3 -45.29 35.42 10.38
C ARG A 3 -45.15 33.94 9.96
N PRO A 4 -44.89 33.61 8.70
CA PRO A 4 -44.67 32.26 8.27
C PRO A 4 -43.34 31.75 8.83
N LYS A 5 -43.33 30.49 9.29
CA LYS A 5 -42.19 29.74 9.79
C LYS A 5 -41.19 29.48 8.62
N PRO A 6 -39.89 29.74 8.76
CA PRO A 6 -38.94 29.44 7.71
C PRO A 6 -38.92 27.93 7.40
N PRO A 7 -38.68 27.52 6.14
CA PRO A 7 -38.58 26.12 5.78
C PRO A 7 -37.40 25.47 6.51
N SER A 8 -37.61 24.28 7.06
CA SER A 8 -36.58 23.47 7.67
C SER A 8 -35.53 23.10 6.61
N ALA A 9 -34.27 23.47 6.84
CA ALA A 9 -33.15 23.05 6.02
C ALA A 9 -33.07 21.51 6.04
N GLN A 10 -33.12 20.88 4.89
CA GLN A 10 -32.86 19.46 4.76
C GLN A 10 -31.40 19.20 5.17
N PRO A 11 -31.10 18.10 5.90
CA PRO A 11 -29.73 17.75 6.22
C PRO A 11 -28.97 17.49 4.91
N VAL A 12 -27.93 18.29 4.67
CA VAL A 12 -27.00 18.06 3.57
C VAL A 12 -26.21 16.82 3.93
N THR A 13 -26.50 15.71 3.25
CA THR A 13 -25.70 14.49 3.37
C THR A 13 -24.27 14.86 2.93
N PRO A 14 -23.24 14.61 3.75
CA PRO A 14 -21.87 14.86 3.33
C PRO A 14 -21.58 14.04 2.06
N PRO A 15 -20.82 14.58 1.09
CA PRO A 15 -20.47 13.84 -0.11
C PRO A 15 -19.74 12.56 0.29
N THR A 16 -20.07 11.46 -0.37
CA THR A 16 -19.36 10.18 -0.18
C THR A 16 -17.87 10.40 -0.42
N PRO A 17 -16.99 9.96 0.48
CA PRO A 17 -15.55 10.07 0.27
C PRO A 17 -15.16 9.41 -1.05
N ILE A 18 -14.36 10.10 -1.86
CA ILE A 18 -13.83 9.53 -3.10
C ILE A 18 -12.80 8.45 -2.75
N THR A 19 -12.90 7.27 -3.37
CA THR A 19 -11.92 6.19 -3.13
C THR A 19 -10.58 6.49 -3.81
N PRO A 20 -9.47 5.89 -3.37
CA PRO A 20 -8.16 6.09 -4.00
C PRO A 20 -8.13 5.77 -5.48
N LEU A 21 -8.73 4.67 -5.92
CA LEU A 21 -8.79 4.32 -7.33
C LEU A 21 -9.64 5.33 -8.12
N ALA A 22 -10.80 5.72 -7.60
CA ALA A 22 -11.62 6.75 -8.22
C ALA A 22 -10.91 8.11 -8.29
N ALA A 23 -10.08 8.44 -7.29
CA ALA A 23 -9.25 9.64 -7.31
C ALA A 23 -8.20 9.61 -8.45
N LEU A 24 -7.66 8.43 -8.77
CA LEU A 24 -6.66 8.24 -9.83
C LEU A 24 -7.28 8.24 -11.23
N VAL A 25 -8.42 7.56 -11.41
CA VAL A 25 -8.93 7.22 -12.76
C VAL A 25 -10.29 7.85 -13.10
N GLY A 26 -11.01 8.36 -12.11
CA GLY A 26 -12.36 8.91 -12.27
C GLY A 26 -13.41 7.82 -12.44
N ASP A 27 -13.51 7.24 -13.64
CA ASP A 27 -14.41 6.12 -13.97
C ASP A 27 -13.74 4.77 -13.66
N VAL A 28 -14.04 4.21 -12.50
CA VAL A 28 -13.46 2.93 -12.04
C VAL A 28 -13.92 1.75 -12.89
N ASP A 29 -15.21 1.70 -13.25
CA ASP A 29 -15.76 0.60 -14.01
C ASP A 29 -15.22 0.56 -15.45
N GLY A 30 -15.19 1.72 -16.11
CA GLY A 30 -14.60 1.86 -17.44
C GLY A 30 -13.10 1.54 -17.45
N PHE A 31 -12.37 1.97 -16.43
CA PHE A 31 -10.97 1.65 -16.25
C PHE A 31 -10.74 0.13 -16.08
N ALA A 32 -11.48 -0.50 -15.20
CA ALA A 32 -11.37 -1.95 -14.95
C ALA A 32 -11.72 -2.79 -16.20
N ALA A 33 -12.73 -2.37 -16.97
CA ALA A 33 -13.20 -3.13 -18.13
C ALA A 33 -12.27 -3.03 -19.35
N SER A 34 -11.59 -1.89 -19.56
CA SER A 34 -10.95 -1.61 -20.87
C SER A 34 -9.50 -1.07 -20.78
N ILE A 35 -9.03 -0.71 -19.62
CA ILE A 35 -7.71 -0.08 -19.45
C ILE A 35 -6.77 -0.95 -18.60
N TRP A 36 -7.25 -1.43 -17.46
CA TRP A 36 -6.45 -2.17 -16.48
C TRP A 36 -5.69 -3.35 -17.11
N GLY A 37 -4.35 -3.32 -17.02
CA GLY A 37 -3.46 -4.34 -17.57
C GLY A 37 -3.45 -4.47 -19.10
N GLN A 38 -4.14 -3.57 -19.83
CA GLN A 38 -4.33 -3.69 -21.29
C GLN A 38 -3.64 -2.58 -22.06
N GLN A 39 -3.81 -1.33 -21.66
CA GLN A 39 -3.29 -0.18 -22.38
C GLN A 39 -2.97 0.99 -21.47
N ALA A 40 -2.03 1.84 -21.90
CA ALA A 40 -1.73 3.09 -21.22
C ALA A 40 -2.87 4.11 -21.42
N SER A 41 -3.09 4.96 -20.41
CA SER A 41 -4.11 6.01 -20.47
C SER A 41 -3.71 7.26 -19.71
N ARG A 42 -4.33 8.41 -20.05
CA ARG A 42 -4.22 9.66 -19.31
C ARG A 42 -5.58 10.08 -18.81
N THR A 43 -5.61 10.56 -17.58
CA THR A 43 -6.82 11.11 -16.95
C THR A 43 -6.49 12.37 -16.16
N THR A 44 -7.50 13.17 -15.84
CA THR A 44 -7.37 14.21 -14.82
C THR A 44 -7.73 13.57 -13.48
N GLY A 45 -6.76 13.52 -12.57
CA GLY A 45 -6.97 12.98 -11.23
C GLY A 45 -7.75 13.94 -10.32
N SER A 46 -8.25 13.41 -9.22
CA SER A 46 -8.89 14.23 -8.19
C SER A 46 -7.91 15.21 -7.55
N PRO A 47 -8.33 16.42 -7.19
CA PRO A 47 -7.48 17.40 -6.50
C PRO A 47 -6.83 16.88 -5.21
N CYS A 48 -7.45 15.95 -4.48
CA CYS A 48 -6.89 15.39 -3.25
C CYS A 48 -5.54 14.65 -3.47
N LEU A 49 -5.24 14.20 -4.68
CA LEU A 49 -3.95 13.61 -5.01
C LEU A 49 -2.79 14.60 -4.85
N LEU A 50 -3.05 15.89 -5.01
CA LEU A 50 -2.05 16.96 -4.89
C LEU A 50 -1.60 17.19 -3.44
N ASP A 51 -2.38 16.72 -2.47
CA ASP A 51 -2.11 16.85 -1.04
C ASP A 51 -1.28 15.67 -0.49
N LEU A 52 -1.08 14.62 -1.30
CA LEU A 52 -0.33 13.44 -0.89
C LEU A 52 1.15 13.73 -0.67
N PHE A 53 1.75 14.58 -1.54
CA PHE A 53 3.17 14.83 -1.51
C PHE A 53 3.52 16.16 -2.22
N GLY A 54 4.48 16.92 -1.68
CA GLY A 54 4.91 18.21 -2.22
C GLY A 54 6.43 18.43 -2.07
N ILE A 55 6.93 19.55 -2.61
CA ILE A 55 8.34 19.92 -2.51
C ILE A 55 8.74 20.15 -1.04
N GLU A 56 7.89 20.80 -0.26
CA GLU A 56 8.10 21.04 1.19
C GLU A 56 8.21 19.73 1.96
N THR A 57 7.59 18.67 1.44
CA THR A 57 7.72 17.32 2.01
C THR A 57 9.11 16.75 1.81
N VAL A 58 9.76 17.05 0.68
CA VAL A 58 11.17 16.64 0.42
C VAL A 58 12.09 17.27 1.47
N ASP A 59 11.96 18.57 1.72
CA ASP A 59 12.75 19.29 2.74
C ASP A 59 12.48 18.72 4.14
N SER A 60 11.22 18.42 4.45
CA SER A 60 10.84 17.78 5.71
C SER A 60 11.48 16.41 5.90
N LEU A 61 11.59 15.60 4.84
CA LEU A 61 12.28 14.30 4.90
C LEU A 61 13.78 14.45 5.16
N PHE A 62 14.45 15.42 4.55
CA PHE A 62 15.85 15.72 4.84
C PHE A 62 16.03 16.15 6.31
N ALA A 63 15.17 17.05 6.81
CA ALA A 63 15.19 17.49 8.19
C ALA A 63 14.93 16.36 9.19
N SER A 64 14.11 15.39 8.82
CA SER A 64 13.80 14.21 9.64
C SER A 64 14.87 13.11 9.57
N GLY A 65 15.95 13.33 8.83
CA GLY A 65 17.06 12.37 8.74
C GLY A 65 16.82 11.26 7.73
N LEU A 66 16.41 11.61 6.53
CA LEU A 66 16.27 10.69 5.38
C LEU A 66 17.51 9.82 5.20
N ARG A 67 17.36 8.52 5.02
CA ARG A 67 18.43 7.54 4.89
C ARG A 67 18.22 6.59 3.71
N ARG A 68 19.32 5.96 3.27
CA ARG A 68 19.22 4.79 2.40
C ARG A 68 18.45 3.65 3.10
N PRO A 69 17.64 2.86 2.37
CA PRO A 69 17.45 2.86 0.91
C PRO A 69 16.32 3.80 0.41
N HIS A 70 15.75 4.68 1.25
CA HIS A 70 14.58 5.50 0.89
C HIS A 70 14.86 6.62 -0.11
N PHE A 71 16.09 6.77 -0.59
CA PHE A 71 16.40 7.70 -1.67
C PHE A 71 17.55 7.19 -2.56
N ARG A 72 17.61 7.69 -3.77
CA ARG A 72 18.76 7.62 -4.69
C ARG A 72 18.78 8.85 -5.57
N VAL A 73 19.95 9.17 -6.11
CA VAL A 73 20.14 10.26 -7.08
C VAL A 73 20.58 9.65 -8.40
N ILE A 74 19.97 10.09 -9.51
CA ILE A 74 20.23 9.59 -10.85
C ILE A 74 20.79 10.74 -11.69
N ARG A 75 21.86 10.47 -12.43
CA ARG A 75 22.40 11.37 -13.43
C ARG A 75 22.72 10.56 -14.68
N ASP A 76 22.34 11.07 -15.85
CA ASP A 76 22.59 10.42 -17.15
C ASP A 76 22.15 8.95 -17.21
N GLY A 77 20.98 8.67 -16.62
CA GLY A 77 20.37 7.34 -16.56
C GLY A 77 20.98 6.37 -15.53
N ALA A 78 22.05 6.75 -14.83
CA ALA A 78 22.74 5.92 -13.85
C ALA A 78 22.52 6.41 -12.40
N THR A 79 22.37 5.47 -11.46
CA THR A 79 22.34 5.80 -10.03
C THR A 79 23.75 6.17 -9.54
N LEU A 80 23.88 7.32 -8.89
CA LEU A 80 25.14 7.76 -8.31
C LEU A 80 25.55 6.89 -7.11
N PRO A 81 26.88 6.75 -6.86
CA PRO A 81 27.39 6.02 -5.70
C PRO A 81 26.85 6.59 -4.38
N THR A 82 26.64 5.72 -3.40
CA THR A 82 26.11 6.12 -2.08
C THR A 82 26.98 7.19 -1.43
N ALA A 83 28.30 7.07 -1.51
CA ALA A 83 29.24 8.01 -0.91
C ALA A 83 29.13 9.45 -1.43
N ASP A 84 28.61 9.61 -2.67
CA ASP A 84 28.48 10.95 -3.30
C ASP A 84 27.23 11.70 -2.82
N VAL A 85 26.28 10.99 -2.19
CA VAL A 85 24.95 11.51 -1.81
C VAL A 85 24.63 11.35 -0.34
N THR A 86 25.57 10.79 0.45
CA THR A 86 25.37 10.57 1.89
C THR A 86 26.43 11.27 2.73
N ARG A 87 26.07 11.52 3.99
CA ARG A 87 26.94 12.02 5.05
C ARG A 87 26.95 11.11 6.25
N ARG A 88 28.03 11.20 7.04
CA ARG A 88 28.14 10.50 8.33
C ARG A 88 27.51 11.33 9.44
N VAL A 89 26.71 10.68 10.27
CA VAL A 89 26.11 11.29 11.45
C VAL A 89 26.45 10.43 12.66
N ARG A 90 26.88 11.07 13.75
CA ARG A 90 27.14 10.38 15.01
C ARG A 90 25.90 10.48 15.90
N THR A 91 25.35 9.33 16.27
CA THR A 91 24.16 9.24 17.11
C THR A 91 24.41 8.21 18.22
N GLY A 92 24.27 8.61 19.50
CA GLY A 92 24.42 7.68 20.63
C GLY A 92 25.76 6.95 20.68
N GLY A 93 26.85 7.58 20.25
CA GLY A 93 28.18 6.96 20.20
C GLY A 93 28.48 6.11 18.96
N THR A 94 27.48 5.82 18.13
CA THR A 94 27.62 5.08 16.85
C THR A 94 27.70 6.05 15.68
N THR A 95 28.55 5.75 14.71
CA THR A 95 28.61 6.48 13.43
C THR A 95 27.75 5.75 12.41
N VAL A 96 26.86 6.50 11.77
CA VAL A 96 25.97 6.05 10.70
C VAL A 96 26.33 6.83 9.44
N ASP A 97 26.51 6.16 8.31
CA ASP A 97 27.10 6.74 7.09
C ASP A 97 26.15 6.78 5.87
N ASP A 98 24.86 6.48 6.09
CA ASP A 98 23.84 6.41 5.05
C ASP A 98 22.77 7.52 5.11
N PHE A 99 23.00 8.58 5.93
CA PHE A 99 22.12 9.75 5.94
C PHE A 99 22.26 10.53 4.64
N ALA A 100 21.14 10.99 4.10
CA ALA A 100 21.15 11.91 2.97
C ALA A 100 22.00 13.16 3.32
N ASP A 101 22.78 13.64 2.34
CA ASP A 101 23.49 14.90 2.43
C ASP A 101 22.71 15.95 1.63
N PRO A 102 21.89 16.82 2.28
CA PRO A 102 21.03 17.74 1.57
C PRO A 102 21.79 18.72 0.68
N ASP A 103 22.96 19.21 1.13
CA ASP A 103 23.75 20.19 0.39
C ASP A 103 24.28 19.57 -0.90
N ARG A 104 24.93 18.40 -0.80
CA ARG A 104 25.41 17.66 -1.98
C ARG A 104 24.28 17.28 -2.93
N ILE A 105 23.15 16.81 -2.42
CA ILE A 105 22.02 16.44 -3.25
C ILE A 105 21.46 17.67 -3.96
N THR A 106 21.35 18.81 -3.30
CA THR A 106 20.90 20.07 -3.90
C THR A 106 21.82 20.53 -5.03
N ASP A 107 23.14 20.47 -4.81
CA ASP A 107 24.14 20.79 -5.85
C ASP A 107 24.02 19.85 -7.05
N LEU A 108 23.82 18.55 -6.80
CA LEU A 108 23.63 17.55 -7.86
C LEU A 108 22.34 17.81 -8.64
N LEU A 109 21.26 18.17 -7.99
CA LEU A 109 20.00 18.55 -8.62
C LEU A 109 20.14 19.81 -9.46
N ALA A 110 20.82 20.84 -8.95
CA ALA A 110 21.15 22.04 -9.71
C ALA A 110 22.00 21.72 -10.95
N GLY A 111 22.83 20.69 -10.87
CA GLY A 111 23.63 20.15 -11.96
C GLY A 111 22.92 19.18 -12.91
N GLY A 112 21.57 19.05 -12.84
CA GLY A 112 20.77 18.25 -13.78
C GLY A 112 20.43 16.82 -13.30
N ALA A 113 20.84 16.41 -12.09
CA ALA A 113 20.48 15.10 -11.56
C ALA A 113 19.00 15.04 -11.12
N THR A 114 18.44 13.85 -11.00
CA THR A 114 17.09 13.58 -10.48
C THR A 114 17.18 12.93 -9.11
N LEU A 115 16.47 13.46 -8.11
CA LEU A 115 16.26 12.79 -6.83
C LEU A 115 15.06 11.84 -6.95
N VAL A 116 15.25 10.59 -6.55
CA VAL A 116 14.21 9.59 -6.40
C VAL A 116 14.06 9.26 -4.94
N LEU A 117 12.88 9.47 -4.39
CA LEU A 117 12.48 9.02 -3.06
C LEU A 117 11.71 7.71 -3.21
N GLN A 118 12.05 6.69 -2.44
CA GLN A 118 11.55 5.32 -2.59
C GLN A 118 10.87 4.81 -1.32
N GLY A 119 9.81 4.00 -1.51
CA GLY A 119 9.10 3.40 -0.38
C GLY A 119 8.47 4.46 0.52
N LEU A 120 7.87 5.48 -0.10
CA LEU A 120 7.23 6.58 0.64
C LEU A 120 6.10 6.10 1.52
N GLU A 121 5.44 5.00 1.17
CA GLU A 121 4.43 4.31 1.98
C GLU A 121 4.98 3.82 3.34
N HIS A 122 6.29 3.77 3.51
CA HIS A 122 6.93 3.38 4.79
C HIS A 122 7.37 4.57 5.65
N ILE A 123 7.49 5.76 5.06
CA ILE A 123 8.09 6.92 5.72
C ILE A 123 7.20 8.17 5.69
N ARG A 124 6.07 8.16 5.00
CA ARG A 124 5.12 9.28 4.87
C ARG A 124 3.69 8.82 5.18
N PRO A 125 3.11 9.23 6.33
CA PRO A 125 1.79 8.77 6.75
C PRO A 125 0.70 8.94 5.69
N GLN A 126 0.58 10.13 5.06
CA GLN A 126 -0.45 10.40 4.05
C GLN A 126 -0.33 9.47 2.83
N VAL A 127 0.91 9.15 2.41
CA VAL A 127 1.17 8.22 1.31
C VAL A 127 0.93 6.78 1.75
N ALA A 128 1.28 6.45 3.02
CA ALA A 128 1.02 5.14 3.61
C ALA A 128 -0.49 4.82 3.65
N ASP A 129 -1.29 5.78 4.12
CA ASP A 129 -2.74 5.65 4.20
C ASP A 129 -3.35 5.45 2.80
N PHE A 130 -2.98 6.30 1.85
CA PHE A 130 -3.44 6.19 0.46
C PHE A 130 -3.05 4.84 -0.16
N ALA A 131 -1.81 4.40 0.01
CA ALA A 131 -1.32 3.12 -0.51
C ALA A 131 -2.02 1.92 0.13
N ALA A 132 -2.32 1.97 1.43
CA ALA A 132 -3.03 0.92 2.14
C ALA A 132 -4.50 0.83 1.69
N GLU A 133 -5.20 1.96 1.55
CA GLU A 133 -6.56 2.01 1.05
C GLU A 133 -6.63 1.52 -0.41
N LEU A 134 -5.72 1.98 -1.27
CA LEU A 134 -5.64 1.52 -2.65
C LEU A 134 -5.32 0.02 -2.74
N THR A 135 -4.44 -0.50 -1.86
CA THR A 135 -4.16 -1.95 -1.76
C THR A 135 -5.41 -2.73 -1.37
N ALA A 136 -6.22 -2.21 -0.43
CA ALA A 136 -7.47 -2.84 -0.02
C ALA A 136 -8.49 -2.86 -1.16
N GLU A 137 -8.57 -1.76 -1.93
CA GLU A 137 -9.49 -1.62 -3.07
C GLU A 137 -9.10 -2.53 -4.25
N LEU A 138 -7.81 -2.57 -4.59
CA LEU A 138 -7.31 -3.35 -5.73
C LEU A 138 -7.07 -4.84 -5.41
N GLY A 139 -6.85 -5.21 -4.16
CA GLY A 139 -6.37 -6.56 -3.79
C GLY A 139 -4.91 -6.83 -4.17
N HIS A 140 -4.18 -5.84 -4.64
CA HIS A 140 -2.78 -5.92 -5.07
C HIS A 140 -1.90 -4.97 -4.25
N CYS A 141 -0.68 -5.41 -3.90
CA CYS A 141 0.25 -4.57 -3.14
C CYS A 141 0.65 -3.31 -3.91
N VAL A 142 0.65 -2.19 -3.21
CA VAL A 142 1.00 -0.87 -3.75
C VAL A 142 2.27 -0.36 -3.10
N GLN A 143 3.13 0.28 -3.89
CA GLN A 143 4.29 1.04 -3.44
C GLN A 143 4.25 2.45 -4.00
N ALA A 144 4.94 3.40 -3.35
CA ALA A 144 4.97 4.78 -3.81
C ALA A 144 6.40 5.35 -3.84
N ASN A 145 6.73 6.01 -4.96
CA ASN A 145 8.03 6.68 -5.14
C ASN A 145 7.78 8.09 -5.70
N ALA A 146 8.62 9.05 -5.32
CA ALA A 146 8.56 10.40 -5.89
C ALA A 146 9.85 10.73 -6.66
N TYR A 147 9.70 11.49 -7.73
CA TYR A 147 10.79 11.90 -8.61
C TYR A 147 10.82 13.41 -8.72
N LEU A 148 11.85 14.03 -8.18
CA LEU A 148 12.12 15.46 -8.31
C LEU A 148 13.24 15.67 -9.34
N SER A 149 12.90 16.29 -10.45
CA SER A 149 13.83 16.52 -11.58
C SER A 149 13.91 18.00 -11.92
N PRO A 150 15.10 18.55 -12.15
CA PRO A 150 15.28 19.92 -12.63
C PRO A 150 14.86 20.08 -14.09
N PRO A 151 14.81 21.32 -14.61
CA PRO A 151 14.52 21.59 -16.03
C PRO A 151 15.43 20.81 -16.96
N GLN A 152 14.86 20.30 -18.05
CA GLN A 152 15.59 19.57 -19.13
C GLN A 152 16.30 18.28 -18.71
N SER A 153 16.06 17.79 -17.49
CA SER A 153 16.58 16.51 -17.03
C SER A 153 15.91 15.37 -17.81
N ALA A 154 16.73 14.52 -18.41
CA ALA A 154 16.31 13.22 -18.92
C ALA A 154 16.42 12.23 -17.76
N GLY A 155 15.34 11.91 -17.09
CA GLY A 155 15.32 10.97 -15.97
C GLY A 155 15.96 9.60 -16.29
N LEU A 156 15.22 8.52 -16.15
CA LEU A 156 15.64 7.19 -16.57
C LEU A 156 15.59 7.05 -18.09
N ALA A 157 16.54 6.29 -18.66
CA ALA A 157 16.45 5.84 -20.05
C ALA A 157 15.15 5.07 -20.29
N ALA A 158 14.74 4.93 -21.56
CA ALA A 158 13.55 4.18 -21.92
C ALA A 158 13.65 2.73 -21.40
N HIS A 159 12.66 2.32 -20.60
CA HIS A 159 12.62 1.03 -19.91
C HIS A 159 11.19 0.48 -19.85
N THR A 160 11.06 -0.70 -19.28
CA THR A 160 9.78 -1.33 -18.93
C THR A 160 9.79 -1.67 -17.45
N ASP A 161 8.66 -1.49 -16.77
CA ASP A 161 8.49 -1.94 -15.40
C ASP A 161 7.82 -3.33 -15.36
N THR A 162 8.08 -4.07 -14.29
CA THR A 162 7.45 -5.38 -14.03
C THR A 162 6.11 -5.28 -13.30
N HIS A 163 5.65 -4.05 -13.03
CA HIS A 163 4.43 -3.70 -12.30
C HIS A 163 3.72 -2.56 -13.01
N ASP A 164 2.45 -2.40 -12.74
CA ASP A 164 1.66 -1.30 -13.28
C ASP A 164 2.00 0.00 -12.55
N VAL A 165 1.89 1.13 -13.23
CA VAL A 165 2.30 2.43 -12.72
C VAL A 165 1.20 3.47 -12.94
N PHE A 166 0.85 4.21 -11.88
CA PHE A 166 0.17 5.49 -11.98
C PHE A 166 1.18 6.60 -11.69
N ALA A 167 1.49 7.43 -12.66
CA ALA A 167 2.33 8.61 -12.47
C ALA A 167 1.44 9.84 -12.30
N VAL A 168 1.38 10.36 -11.07
CA VAL A 168 0.60 11.55 -10.70
C VAL A 168 1.51 12.77 -10.77
N GLN A 169 1.22 13.73 -11.65
CA GLN A 169 2.02 14.95 -11.77
C GLN A 169 1.61 15.95 -10.67
N LEU A 170 2.51 16.20 -9.72
CA LEU A 170 2.25 17.05 -8.56
C LEU A 170 2.70 18.50 -8.76
N PHE A 171 3.83 18.70 -9.46
CA PHE A 171 4.39 20.03 -9.72
C PHE A 171 5.10 20.06 -11.07
N GLY A 172 5.00 21.19 -11.77
CA GLY A 172 5.61 21.39 -13.09
C GLY A 172 5.01 20.48 -14.17
N ARG A 173 5.82 20.11 -15.16
CA ARG A 173 5.39 19.29 -16.32
C ARG A 173 6.45 18.28 -16.68
N LYS A 174 6.01 17.11 -17.17
CA LYS A 174 6.91 16.07 -17.67
C LYS A 174 6.41 15.54 -19.00
N LEU A 175 7.27 15.48 -20.01
CA LEU A 175 6.95 14.87 -21.28
C LEU A 175 7.19 13.38 -21.17
N TRP A 176 6.18 12.61 -21.52
CA TRP A 176 6.22 11.16 -21.53
C TRP A 176 6.13 10.62 -22.97
N THR A 177 7.01 9.71 -23.28
CA THR A 177 6.93 8.84 -24.45
C THR A 177 6.57 7.45 -23.94
N VAL A 178 5.42 6.94 -24.32
CA VAL A 178 4.86 5.65 -23.86
C VAL A 178 4.38 4.88 -25.10
N ASP A 179 4.80 3.64 -25.25
CA ASP A 179 4.36 2.81 -26.38
C ASP A 179 2.82 2.67 -26.36
N GLY A 180 2.19 2.90 -27.50
CA GLY A 180 0.73 2.84 -27.67
C GLY A 180 -0.01 4.12 -27.23
N LEU A 181 0.69 5.20 -26.86
CA LEU A 181 0.08 6.47 -26.49
C LEU A 181 0.82 7.64 -27.17
N ASP A 182 0.08 8.65 -27.62
CA ASP A 182 0.69 9.84 -28.18
C ASP A 182 1.60 10.56 -27.19
N GLU A 183 2.77 11.01 -27.66
CA GLU A 183 3.70 11.78 -26.84
C GLU A 183 3.04 13.07 -26.38
N ALA A 184 2.91 13.28 -25.09
CA ALA A 184 2.39 14.51 -24.52
C ALA A 184 2.95 14.80 -23.13
N ALA A 185 2.95 16.08 -22.77
CA ALA A 185 3.33 16.51 -21.45
C ALA A 185 2.17 16.31 -20.47
N THR A 186 2.43 15.59 -19.37
CA THR A 186 1.54 15.59 -18.21
C THR A 186 1.67 16.91 -17.46
N GLN A 187 0.53 17.49 -17.08
CA GLN A 187 0.41 18.71 -16.31
C GLN A 187 0.02 18.39 -14.85
N ARG A 188 0.19 19.36 -13.97
CA ARG A 188 -0.19 19.24 -12.57
C ARG A 188 -1.64 18.76 -12.42
N GLY A 189 -1.85 17.69 -11.67
CA GLY A 189 -3.14 17.02 -11.44
C GLY A 189 -3.49 15.94 -12.46
N GLU A 190 -2.73 15.79 -13.54
CA GLU A 190 -2.93 14.67 -14.47
C GLU A 190 -2.27 13.39 -13.94
N VAL A 191 -2.89 12.28 -14.28
CA VAL A 191 -2.46 10.91 -13.97
C VAL A 191 -2.24 10.15 -15.27
N LEU A 192 -1.05 9.56 -15.40
CA LEU A 192 -0.69 8.66 -16.49
C LEU A 192 -0.65 7.23 -15.94
N TYR A 193 -1.49 6.35 -16.47
CA TYR A 193 -1.42 4.91 -16.19
C TYR A 193 -0.60 4.20 -17.26
N ILE A 194 0.32 3.33 -16.83
CA ILE A 194 1.19 2.52 -17.70
C ILE A 194 1.15 1.08 -17.19
N PRO A 195 0.63 0.12 -17.98
CA PRO A 195 0.67 -1.29 -17.62
C PRO A 195 2.08 -1.87 -17.56
N ALA A 196 2.26 -2.92 -16.78
CA ALA A 196 3.50 -3.69 -16.74
C ALA A 196 3.96 -4.10 -18.15
N GLY A 197 5.25 -3.99 -18.43
CA GLY A 197 5.85 -4.36 -19.70
C GLY A 197 5.73 -3.32 -20.82
N VAL A 198 4.96 -2.25 -20.65
CA VAL A 198 4.87 -1.16 -21.62
C VAL A 198 6.12 -0.28 -21.53
N ARG A 199 6.80 -0.11 -22.66
CA ARG A 199 8.02 0.69 -22.72
C ARG A 199 7.70 2.17 -22.60
N HIS A 200 8.43 2.86 -21.72
CA HIS A 200 8.24 4.29 -21.49
C HIS A 200 9.52 5.03 -21.13
N ALA A 201 9.50 6.33 -21.34
CA ALA A 201 10.53 7.27 -20.91
C ALA A 201 9.90 8.61 -20.56
N ALA A 202 10.58 9.39 -19.72
CA ALA A 202 10.12 10.70 -19.32
C ALA A 202 11.26 11.70 -19.26
N ARG A 203 10.99 12.96 -19.69
CA ARG A 203 11.92 14.09 -19.55
C ARG A 203 11.19 15.33 -19.06
N THR A 204 11.86 16.12 -18.25
CA THR A 204 11.32 17.37 -17.72
C THR A 204 11.39 18.46 -18.79
N ILE A 205 10.37 19.32 -18.89
CA ILE A 205 10.30 20.41 -19.83
C ILE A 205 10.01 21.75 -19.12
N GLY A 206 10.86 22.73 -19.40
CA GLY A 206 10.65 24.13 -19.03
C GLY A 206 10.90 24.51 -17.57
N SER A 207 10.52 23.69 -16.61
CA SER A 207 10.61 23.97 -15.17
C SER A 207 10.97 22.72 -14.38
N TRP A 208 11.16 22.86 -13.07
CA TRP A 208 11.21 21.71 -12.16
C TRP A 208 9.97 20.86 -12.29
N SER A 209 10.11 19.57 -12.07
CA SER A 209 9.00 18.61 -12.10
C SER A 209 9.07 17.69 -10.88
N LEU A 210 7.94 17.55 -10.21
CA LEU A 210 7.73 16.54 -9.18
C LEU A 210 6.54 15.68 -9.59
N HIS A 211 6.74 14.36 -9.66
CA HIS A 211 5.64 13.42 -9.81
C HIS A 211 5.74 12.30 -8.78
N LEU A 212 4.59 11.82 -8.33
CA LEU A 212 4.45 10.63 -7.50
C LEU A 212 4.13 9.45 -8.40
N THR A 213 4.92 8.39 -8.30
CA THR A 213 4.66 7.12 -8.97
C THR A 213 4.07 6.15 -7.94
N ILE A 214 2.88 5.65 -8.24
CA ILE A 214 2.19 4.62 -7.47
C ILE A 214 2.30 3.34 -8.28
N GLY A 215 3.16 2.43 -7.83
CA GLY A 215 3.40 1.13 -8.46
C GLY A 215 2.46 0.08 -7.89
N VAL A 216 1.77 -0.67 -8.76
CA VAL A 216 0.87 -1.74 -8.35
C VAL A 216 1.44 -3.07 -8.78
N HIS A 217 1.80 -3.91 -7.81
CA HIS A 217 2.30 -5.26 -8.05
C HIS A 217 1.13 -6.20 -8.36
N ALA A 218 0.57 -6.05 -9.57
CA ALA A 218 -0.56 -6.83 -10.03
C ALA A 218 -0.21 -8.32 -10.08
N ILE A 219 -1.05 -9.15 -9.45
CA ILE A 219 -0.93 -10.60 -9.48
C ILE A 219 -1.57 -11.10 -10.77
N SER A 220 -0.77 -11.61 -11.69
CA SER A 220 -1.30 -12.18 -12.94
C SER A 220 -1.89 -13.57 -12.71
N VAL A 221 -2.84 -13.97 -13.56
CA VAL A 221 -3.38 -15.33 -13.59
C VAL A 221 -2.26 -16.37 -13.70
N ALA A 222 -1.25 -16.11 -14.53
CA ALA A 222 -0.09 -16.99 -14.67
C ALA A 222 0.73 -17.11 -13.37
N ALA A 223 0.84 -16.03 -12.58
CA ALA A 223 1.53 -16.07 -11.29
C ALA A 223 0.74 -16.88 -10.26
N ALA A 224 -0.58 -16.71 -10.20
CA ALA A 224 -1.46 -17.48 -9.32
C ALA A 224 -1.41 -18.98 -9.64
N LEU A 225 -1.52 -19.35 -10.93
CA LEU A 225 -1.43 -20.74 -11.37
C LEU A 225 -0.06 -21.36 -11.06
N ARG A 226 1.04 -20.64 -11.29
CA ARG A 226 2.38 -21.13 -10.93
C ARG A 226 2.48 -21.44 -9.42
N ARG A 227 2.00 -20.55 -8.56
CA ARG A 227 1.99 -20.81 -7.11
C ARG A 227 1.11 -21.99 -6.72
N ALA A 228 -0.01 -22.20 -7.41
CA ALA A 228 -0.83 -23.40 -7.21
C ALA A 228 -0.04 -24.68 -7.57
N VAL A 229 0.65 -24.68 -8.71
CA VAL A 229 1.54 -25.78 -9.10
C VAL A 229 2.66 -25.99 -8.08
N ASP A 230 3.32 -24.92 -7.63
CA ASP A 230 4.40 -25.02 -6.63
C ASP A 230 3.90 -25.64 -5.31
N ARG A 231 2.67 -25.28 -4.86
CA ARG A 231 2.04 -25.89 -3.68
C ARG A 231 1.76 -27.38 -3.88
N ILE A 232 1.25 -27.76 -5.04
CA ILE A 232 1.02 -29.19 -5.38
C ILE A 232 2.35 -29.95 -5.37
N VAL A 233 3.36 -29.43 -6.04
CA VAL A 233 4.69 -30.08 -6.09
C VAL A 233 5.32 -30.19 -4.69
N ALA A 234 5.14 -29.18 -3.82
CA ALA A 234 5.62 -29.23 -2.46
C ALA A 234 4.92 -30.30 -1.61
N ALA A 235 3.62 -30.53 -1.85
CA ALA A 235 2.84 -31.53 -1.12
C ALA A 235 3.00 -32.96 -1.66
N GLU A 236 3.26 -33.13 -2.99
CA GLU A 236 3.26 -34.43 -3.65
C GLU A 236 4.70 -34.97 -3.83
N PRO A 237 5.09 -36.03 -3.07
CA PRO A 237 6.45 -36.61 -3.15
C PRO A 237 6.81 -37.18 -4.52
N THR A 238 5.84 -37.67 -5.29
CA THR A 238 6.07 -38.30 -6.60
C THR A 238 6.59 -37.30 -7.61
N LEU A 239 6.06 -36.05 -7.58
CA LEU A 239 6.48 -34.94 -8.43
C LEU A 239 7.89 -34.42 -8.10
N ARG A 240 8.41 -34.72 -6.90
CA ARG A 240 9.75 -34.29 -6.45
C ARG A 240 10.84 -35.32 -6.71
N ARG A 241 10.51 -36.48 -7.30
CA ARG A 241 11.50 -37.51 -7.61
C ARG A 241 12.47 -36.99 -8.68
N PRO A 242 13.79 -37.28 -8.51
CA PRO A 242 14.77 -36.95 -9.52
C PRO A 242 14.51 -37.71 -10.83
N LEU A 243 14.89 -37.11 -11.94
CA LEU A 243 14.90 -37.78 -13.23
C LEU A 243 15.90 -38.93 -13.21
N PRO A 244 15.73 -39.99 -14.03
CA PRO A 244 16.62 -41.13 -14.09
C PRO A 244 18.07 -40.72 -14.37
N ILE A 245 19.05 -41.47 -13.82
CA ILE A 245 20.45 -41.30 -14.18
C ILE A 245 20.58 -41.46 -15.71
N ALA A 246 21.38 -40.61 -16.35
CA ALA A 246 21.56 -40.53 -17.80
C ALA A 246 20.28 -40.14 -18.57
N PHE A 247 19.40 -39.30 -17.96
CA PHE A 247 18.13 -38.88 -18.51
C PHE A 247 18.25 -38.23 -19.90
N ALA A 248 19.34 -37.53 -20.19
CA ALA A 248 19.58 -36.86 -21.46
C ALA A 248 20.18 -37.76 -22.55
N SER A 249 20.48 -39.02 -22.23
CA SER A 249 21.15 -39.99 -23.12
C SER A 249 20.47 -41.35 -23.11
N SER A 250 21.05 -42.36 -22.44
CA SER A 250 20.59 -43.77 -22.49
C SER A 250 19.25 -44.02 -21.76
N ALA A 251 18.80 -43.11 -20.89
CA ALA A 251 17.54 -43.22 -20.19
C ALA A 251 16.43 -42.32 -20.75
N ARG A 252 16.57 -41.78 -21.95
CA ARG A 252 15.66 -40.83 -22.54
C ARG A 252 14.19 -41.28 -22.57
N ASP A 253 13.94 -42.53 -22.99
CA ASP A 253 12.57 -43.08 -23.11
C ASP A 253 11.94 -43.26 -21.72
N ARG A 254 12.69 -43.75 -20.73
CA ARG A 254 12.24 -43.85 -19.34
C ARG A 254 11.93 -42.49 -18.75
N THR A 255 12.74 -41.49 -19.09
CA THR A 255 12.51 -40.09 -18.66
C THR A 255 11.23 -39.54 -19.29
N ALA A 256 11.01 -39.79 -20.59
CA ALA A 256 9.79 -39.35 -21.26
C ALA A 256 8.52 -39.98 -20.63
N THR A 257 8.56 -41.28 -20.31
CA THR A 257 7.47 -41.97 -19.60
C THR A 257 7.23 -41.33 -18.23
N GLN A 258 8.28 -41.17 -17.42
CA GLN A 258 8.17 -40.59 -16.08
C GLN A 258 7.57 -39.16 -16.15
N LEU A 259 7.97 -38.34 -17.13
CA LEU A 259 7.43 -37.00 -17.30
C LEU A 259 5.97 -37.01 -17.79
N CYS A 260 5.59 -37.97 -18.62
CA CYS A 260 4.19 -38.15 -19.06
C CYS A 260 3.28 -38.51 -17.88
N ASP A 261 3.71 -39.43 -17.03
CA ASP A 261 2.97 -39.87 -15.84
C ASP A 261 2.84 -38.68 -14.85
N ALA A 262 3.97 -38.03 -14.54
CA ALA A 262 4.00 -36.86 -13.65
C ALA A 262 3.14 -35.70 -14.16
N ARG A 263 3.09 -35.48 -15.48
CA ARG A 263 2.19 -34.47 -16.09
C ARG A 263 0.73 -34.85 -15.89
N ALA A 264 0.37 -36.12 -16.08
CA ALA A 264 -1.01 -36.60 -15.88
C ALA A 264 -1.44 -36.43 -14.43
N ASP A 265 -0.58 -36.81 -13.48
CA ASP A 265 -0.83 -36.62 -12.04
C ASP A 265 -0.99 -35.15 -11.68
N LEU A 266 -0.11 -34.28 -12.19
CA LEU A 266 -0.18 -32.84 -11.93
C LEU A 266 -1.49 -32.24 -12.47
N ILE A 267 -1.92 -32.62 -13.67
CA ILE A 267 -3.19 -32.13 -14.25
C ILE A 267 -4.36 -32.59 -13.39
N ALA A 268 -4.38 -33.84 -12.94
CA ALA A 268 -5.44 -34.39 -12.09
C ALA A 268 -5.52 -33.64 -10.74
N LEU A 269 -4.37 -33.39 -10.12
CA LEU A 269 -4.27 -32.66 -8.86
C LEU A 269 -4.67 -31.17 -9.03
N LEU A 270 -4.25 -30.54 -10.12
CA LEU A 270 -4.61 -29.14 -10.40
C LEU A 270 -6.12 -28.98 -10.63
N ALA A 271 -6.77 -29.97 -11.25
CA ALA A 271 -8.22 -29.98 -11.44
C ALA A 271 -9.02 -30.11 -10.12
N GLN A 272 -8.38 -30.55 -9.04
CA GLN A 272 -8.98 -30.67 -7.72
C GLN A 272 -8.72 -29.45 -6.82
N VAL A 273 -7.92 -28.49 -7.28
CA VAL A 273 -7.63 -27.27 -6.49
C VAL A 273 -8.92 -26.50 -6.31
N ASP A 274 -9.22 -26.20 -5.06
CA ASP A 274 -10.32 -25.31 -4.72
C ASP A 274 -9.94 -23.86 -5.11
N ILE A 275 -10.70 -23.29 -6.03
CA ILE A 275 -10.45 -21.95 -6.59
C ILE A 275 -10.64 -20.88 -5.53
N GLU A 276 -11.63 -21.00 -4.65
CA GLU A 276 -11.86 -20.04 -3.55
C GLU A 276 -10.65 -19.98 -2.61
N SER A 277 -10.14 -21.14 -2.19
CA SER A 277 -8.92 -21.22 -1.39
C SER A 277 -7.69 -20.64 -2.13
N MET A 278 -7.65 -20.76 -3.46
CA MET A 278 -6.58 -20.17 -4.26
C MET A 278 -6.68 -18.65 -4.27
N VAL A 279 -7.87 -18.09 -4.46
CA VAL A 279 -8.12 -16.64 -4.40
C VAL A 279 -7.77 -16.09 -3.02
N ASP A 280 -8.19 -16.76 -1.95
CA ASP A 280 -7.86 -16.36 -0.58
C ASP A 280 -6.35 -16.34 -0.32
N ALA A 281 -5.62 -17.34 -0.80
CA ALA A 281 -4.18 -17.41 -0.68
C ALA A 281 -3.47 -16.25 -1.41
N GLU A 282 -3.99 -15.86 -2.59
CA GLU A 282 -3.45 -14.73 -3.36
C GLU A 282 -3.76 -13.38 -2.70
N ALA A 283 -4.85 -13.25 -1.95
CA ALA A 283 -5.21 -12.05 -1.22
C ALA A 283 -4.34 -11.81 0.05
N VAL A 284 -3.68 -12.84 0.58
CA VAL A 284 -2.88 -12.73 1.83
C VAL A 284 -1.80 -11.64 1.79
N PRO A 285 -0.99 -11.46 0.73
CA PRO A 285 0.00 -10.38 0.69
C PRO A 285 -0.61 -8.98 0.81
N ALA A 286 -1.70 -8.72 0.08
CA ALA A 286 -2.41 -7.45 0.14
C ALA A 286 -3.00 -7.19 1.54
N ARG A 287 -3.67 -8.18 2.12
CA ARG A 287 -4.20 -8.11 3.51
C ARG A 287 -3.09 -7.81 4.52
N ARG A 288 -1.91 -8.45 4.39
CA ARG A 288 -0.75 -8.18 5.25
C ARG A 288 -0.18 -6.78 5.06
N HIS A 289 -0.16 -6.30 3.83
CA HIS A 289 0.29 -4.95 3.50
C HIS A 289 -0.60 -3.90 4.18
N VAL A 290 -1.91 -3.99 3.99
CA VAL A 290 -2.90 -3.11 4.65
C VAL A 290 -2.77 -3.17 6.18
N ALA A 291 -2.63 -4.36 6.74
CA ALA A 291 -2.49 -4.56 8.18
C ALA A 291 -1.22 -3.98 8.80
N SER A 292 -0.18 -3.79 8.01
CA SER A 292 1.08 -3.21 8.50
C SER A 292 1.04 -1.68 8.58
N HIS A 293 0.02 -1.05 8.00
CA HIS A 293 -0.15 0.40 7.97
C HIS A 293 -1.34 0.79 8.87
N PRO A 294 -1.13 1.54 9.96
CA PRO A 294 -2.24 2.05 10.78
C PRO A 294 -3.08 3.01 9.94
N SER A 295 -4.41 2.84 9.97
CA SER A 295 -5.34 3.79 9.37
C SER A 295 -5.31 5.13 10.13
N PRO A 296 -5.51 6.28 9.47
CA PRO A 296 -5.66 7.59 10.13
C PRO A 296 -6.82 7.61 11.15
N ALA A 297 -7.83 6.77 10.93
CA ALA A 297 -8.96 6.63 11.84
C ALA A 297 -8.62 5.85 13.13
N THR A 298 -7.43 5.24 13.20
CA THR A 298 -7.02 4.43 14.35
C THR A 298 -5.77 4.99 14.99
N SER A 299 -5.73 5.00 16.31
CA SER A 299 -4.49 5.28 17.04
C SER A 299 -3.39 4.29 16.66
N GLY A 300 -2.14 4.72 16.60
CA GLY A 300 -1.02 3.81 16.41
C GLY A 300 -1.03 2.70 17.47
N ARG A 301 -0.47 1.54 17.15
CA ARG A 301 -0.53 0.34 18.01
C ARG A 301 -0.06 0.57 19.46
N LEU A 302 1.00 1.36 19.66
CA LEU A 302 1.49 1.69 21.01
C LEU A 302 0.50 2.58 21.76
N ALA A 303 -0.04 3.61 21.10
CA ALA A 303 -1.07 4.47 21.69
C ALA A 303 -2.32 3.67 22.07
N SER A 304 -2.76 2.75 21.20
CA SER A 304 -3.88 1.87 21.45
C SER A 304 -3.63 0.93 22.63
N LEU A 305 -2.41 0.37 22.72
CA LEU A 305 -2.04 -0.49 23.86
C LEU A 305 -2.06 0.30 25.18
N VAL A 306 -1.55 1.53 25.19
CA VAL A 306 -1.63 2.41 26.37
C VAL A 306 -3.08 2.73 26.70
N ALA A 307 -3.87 3.16 25.71
CA ALA A 307 -5.29 3.47 25.90
C ALA A 307 -6.14 2.27 26.34
N SER A 308 -5.72 1.04 26.02
CA SER A 308 -6.44 -0.18 26.42
C SER A 308 -6.53 -0.37 27.92
N THR A 309 -5.62 0.23 28.70
CA THR A 309 -5.66 0.18 30.18
C THR A 309 -6.85 0.95 30.74
N GLU A 310 -7.30 1.99 30.04
CA GLU A 310 -8.38 2.89 30.45
C GLU A 310 -9.74 2.54 29.82
N LEU A 311 -9.80 1.46 29.01
CA LEU A 311 -11.05 1.04 28.38
C LEU A 311 -12.10 0.65 29.42
N THR A 312 -13.29 1.21 29.21
CA THR A 312 -14.54 0.91 29.96
C THR A 312 -15.59 0.36 28.99
N VAL A 313 -16.73 -0.03 29.51
CA VAL A 313 -17.88 -0.49 28.71
C VAL A 313 -18.44 0.62 27.81
N ASP A 314 -18.26 1.89 28.19
CA ASP A 314 -18.71 3.06 27.43
C ASP A 314 -17.68 3.46 26.33
N SER A 315 -16.55 2.80 26.27
CA SER A 315 -15.52 3.11 25.28
C SER A 315 -15.95 2.62 23.90
N THR A 316 -15.68 3.45 22.87
CA THR A 316 -15.90 3.09 21.48
C THR A 316 -14.61 2.50 20.88
N VAL A 317 -14.77 1.44 20.11
CA VAL A 317 -13.67 0.77 19.40
C VAL A 317 -14.01 0.58 17.93
N ILE A 318 -12.98 0.43 17.09
CA ILE A 318 -13.13 0.21 15.65
C ILE A 318 -12.22 -0.94 15.21
N ALA A 319 -12.69 -1.74 14.27
CA ALA A 319 -11.92 -2.86 13.71
C ALA A 319 -10.71 -2.39 12.90
N SER A 320 -9.65 -3.18 12.90
CA SER A 320 -8.64 -3.10 11.87
C SER A 320 -9.24 -3.46 10.51
N PRO A 321 -9.03 -2.68 9.46
CA PRO A 321 -9.54 -3.01 8.11
C PRO A 321 -9.05 -4.37 7.59
N SER A 322 -7.97 -4.90 8.16
CA SER A 322 -7.38 -6.18 7.78
C SER A 322 -7.84 -7.36 8.62
N ALA A 323 -8.68 -7.13 9.65
CA ALA A 323 -9.13 -8.19 10.52
C ALA A 323 -10.29 -8.96 9.87
N ALA A 324 -10.17 -10.29 9.80
CA ALA A 324 -11.19 -11.17 9.26
C ALA A 324 -11.35 -12.41 10.16
N VAL A 325 -12.59 -12.92 10.29
CA VAL A 325 -12.91 -14.12 11.05
C VAL A 325 -13.11 -15.29 10.09
N HIS A 326 -12.47 -16.40 10.40
CA HIS A 326 -12.62 -17.65 9.65
C HIS A 326 -13.04 -18.78 10.58
N PRO A 327 -13.93 -19.68 10.14
CA PRO A 327 -14.23 -20.88 10.90
C PRO A 327 -12.99 -21.81 10.95
N CYS A 328 -12.70 -22.35 12.14
CA CYS A 328 -11.61 -23.32 12.34
C CYS A 328 -12.16 -24.54 13.10
N GLY A 329 -12.63 -25.54 12.37
CA GLY A 329 -13.33 -26.69 12.95
C GLY A 329 -14.70 -26.33 13.53
N GLN A 330 -15.24 -27.19 14.42
CA GLN A 330 -16.57 -27.00 15.02
C GLN A 330 -16.52 -26.10 16.28
N ASP A 331 -15.43 -26.11 17.03
CA ASP A 331 -15.33 -25.52 18.37
C ASP A 331 -14.48 -24.25 18.43
N SER A 332 -13.90 -23.79 17.31
CA SER A 332 -13.01 -22.62 17.28
C SER A 332 -13.22 -21.74 16.06
N ILE A 333 -12.77 -20.51 16.19
CA ILE A 333 -12.62 -19.53 15.11
C ILE A 333 -11.17 -19.08 15.04
N GLU A 334 -10.74 -18.73 13.86
CA GLU A 334 -9.47 -18.03 13.64
C GLU A 334 -9.74 -16.59 13.21
N ILE A 335 -9.06 -15.67 13.85
CA ILE A 335 -9.08 -14.25 13.50
C ILE A 335 -7.74 -13.95 12.85
N HIS A 336 -7.78 -13.61 11.58
CA HIS A 336 -6.62 -13.19 10.84
C HIS A 336 -6.54 -11.67 10.84
N GLY A 337 -5.39 -11.11 11.21
CA GLY A 337 -5.17 -9.68 11.18
C GLY A 337 -3.67 -9.37 11.19
N GLY A 338 -3.22 -8.64 10.18
CA GLY A 338 -1.81 -8.32 10.05
C GLY A 338 -0.92 -9.54 9.91
N ARG A 339 0.04 -9.64 10.82
CA ARG A 339 1.00 -10.77 10.85
C ARG A 339 0.57 -11.90 11.77
N ARG A 340 -0.60 -11.82 12.37
CA ARG A 340 -1.02 -12.75 13.44
C ARG A 340 -2.31 -13.45 13.09
N THR A 341 -2.39 -14.70 13.50
CA THR A 341 -3.61 -15.48 13.57
C THR A 341 -3.90 -15.75 15.04
N LEU A 342 -5.11 -15.44 15.46
CA LEU A 342 -5.57 -15.66 16.82
C LEU A 342 -6.69 -16.69 16.82
N THR A 343 -6.46 -17.83 17.47
CA THR A 343 -7.51 -18.86 17.63
C THR A 343 -8.29 -18.61 18.91
N MET A 344 -9.61 -18.59 18.80
CA MET A 344 -10.54 -18.42 19.93
C MET A 344 -11.66 -19.47 19.90
N PRO A 345 -12.30 -19.76 21.06
CA PRO A 345 -13.44 -20.64 21.09
C PRO A 345 -14.62 -20.13 20.24
N ALA A 346 -15.33 -21.02 19.55
CA ALA A 346 -16.46 -20.66 18.69
C ALA A 346 -17.58 -19.89 19.42
N ARG A 347 -17.71 -20.04 20.75
CA ARG A 347 -18.71 -19.32 21.58
C ARG A 347 -18.57 -17.79 21.55
N VAL A 348 -17.41 -17.23 21.20
CA VAL A 348 -17.21 -15.78 21.08
C VAL A 348 -17.36 -15.28 19.64
N ARG A 349 -17.78 -16.13 18.70
CA ARG A 349 -17.90 -15.79 17.28
C ARG A 349 -18.73 -14.53 17.05
N ASN A 350 -19.98 -14.49 17.54
CA ASN A 350 -20.89 -13.36 17.33
C ASN A 350 -20.30 -12.06 17.89
N ALA A 351 -19.68 -12.12 19.07
CA ALA A 351 -19.01 -10.99 19.69
C ALA A 351 -17.84 -10.47 18.83
N VAL A 352 -17.03 -11.37 18.28
CA VAL A 352 -15.90 -11.03 17.42
C VAL A 352 -16.37 -10.48 16.06
N GLU A 353 -17.34 -11.12 15.42
CA GLU A 353 -17.91 -10.66 14.15
C GLU A 353 -18.54 -9.26 14.30
N HIS A 354 -19.22 -9.01 15.42
CA HIS A 354 -19.76 -7.68 15.75
C HIS A 354 -18.63 -6.63 15.87
N LEU A 355 -17.57 -6.93 16.62
CA LEU A 355 -16.41 -6.05 16.79
C LEU A 355 -15.65 -5.81 15.50
N LEU A 356 -15.65 -6.77 14.57
CA LEU A 356 -14.92 -6.71 13.28
C LEU A 356 -15.83 -6.31 12.11
N SER A 357 -17.03 -5.82 12.36
CA SER A 357 -17.97 -5.37 11.31
C SER A 357 -17.52 -4.14 10.50
N GLY A 358 -16.42 -3.51 10.92
CA GLY A 358 -15.90 -2.29 10.29
C GLY A 358 -16.59 -0.99 10.77
N GLN A 359 -17.65 -1.10 11.55
CA GLN A 359 -18.33 0.06 12.15
C GLN A 359 -17.80 0.33 13.57
N PRO A 360 -17.73 1.61 13.98
CA PRO A 360 -17.45 1.92 15.39
C PRO A 360 -18.50 1.24 16.31
N CYS A 361 -18.02 0.59 17.36
CA CYS A 361 -18.85 -0.19 18.28
C CYS A 361 -18.52 0.21 19.73
N THR A 362 -19.54 0.38 20.57
CA THR A 362 -19.35 0.56 22.02
C THR A 362 -19.06 -0.80 22.65
N VAL A 363 -18.10 -0.86 23.56
CA VAL A 363 -17.74 -2.13 24.23
C VAL A 363 -18.94 -2.77 24.91
N GLY A 364 -19.82 -1.96 25.51
CA GLY A 364 -21.07 -2.42 26.17
C GLY A 364 -22.11 -3.04 25.22
N ASP A 365 -22.03 -2.75 23.90
CA ASP A 365 -22.96 -3.27 22.89
C ASP A 365 -22.54 -4.62 22.32
N VAL A 366 -21.35 -5.13 22.68
CA VAL A 366 -20.85 -6.42 22.21
C VAL A 366 -21.76 -7.56 22.67
N PRO A 367 -22.33 -8.37 21.76
CA PRO A 367 -23.33 -9.38 22.10
C PRO A 367 -22.74 -10.58 22.86
N ASP A 368 -23.63 -11.34 23.51
CA ASP A 368 -23.40 -12.68 24.09
C ASP A 368 -22.38 -12.75 25.25
N LEU A 369 -21.96 -11.61 25.79
CA LEU A 369 -20.94 -11.53 26.84
C LEU A 369 -21.42 -10.57 27.98
N ASP A 370 -20.99 -10.84 29.19
CA ASP A 370 -21.07 -9.87 30.28
C ASP A 370 -20.00 -8.78 30.18
N ASP A 371 -20.14 -7.70 30.91
CA ASP A 371 -19.27 -6.52 30.84
C ASP A 371 -17.78 -6.85 31.10
N ALA A 372 -17.52 -7.75 32.04
CA ALA A 372 -16.14 -8.18 32.35
C ALA A 372 -15.52 -8.95 31.18
N SER A 373 -16.29 -9.86 30.58
CA SER A 373 -15.87 -10.66 29.43
C SER A 373 -15.71 -9.81 28.18
N ARG A 374 -16.57 -8.81 27.95
CA ARG A 374 -16.48 -7.81 26.89
C ARG A 374 -15.15 -7.06 26.96
N LEU A 375 -14.81 -6.52 28.12
CA LEU A 375 -13.55 -5.81 28.36
C LEU A 375 -12.34 -6.70 28.16
N VAL A 376 -12.37 -7.95 28.64
CA VAL A 376 -11.28 -8.91 28.43
C VAL A 376 -11.09 -9.20 26.94
N LEU A 377 -12.17 -9.46 26.20
CA LEU A 377 -12.12 -9.73 24.77
C LEU A 377 -11.55 -8.52 24.01
N VAL A 378 -12.12 -7.33 24.24
CA VAL A 378 -11.68 -6.10 23.54
C VAL A 378 -10.22 -5.78 23.84
N LYS A 379 -9.79 -5.82 25.12
CA LYS A 379 -8.39 -5.61 25.49
C LYS A 379 -7.44 -6.62 24.82
N ARG A 380 -7.89 -7.88 24.70
CA ARG A 380 -7.12 -8.90 23.97
C ARG A 380 -6.98 -8.55 22.49
N LEU A 381 -8.09 -8.18 21.82
CA LEU A 381 -8.07 -7.82 20.41
C LEU A 381 -7.26 -6.54 20.14
N VAL A 382 -7.31 -5.56 21.07
CA VAL A 382 -6.44 -4.37 21.00
C VAL A 382 -4.97 -4.74 21.15
N GLY A 383 -4.63 -5.62 22.08
CA GLY A 383 -3.26 -6.12 22.27
C GLY A 383 -2.72 -6.85 21.02
N GLU A 384 -3.59 -7.49 20.24
CA GLU A 384 -3.22 -8.15 18.98
C GLU A 384 -3.27 -7.18 17.76
N GLY A 385 -3.80 -5.96 17.93
CA GLY A 385 -3.92 -4.97 16.85
C GLY A 385 -5.06 -5.28 15.87
N LEU A 386 -6.08 -6.01 16.32
CA LEU A 386 -7.26 -6.37 15.54
C LEU A 386 -8.41 -5.37 15.71
N VAL A 387 -8.38 -4.65 16.84
CA VAL A 387 -9.34 -3.60 17.20
C VAL A 387 -8.54 -2.44 17.79
N PHE A 388 -9.01 -1.22 17.59
CA PHE A 388 -8.39 0.00 18.10
C PHE A 388 -9.41 0.83 18.87
N PRO A 389 -9.04 1.45 20.02
CA PRO A 389 -9.87 2.46 20.63
C PRO A 389 -10.12 3.59 19.62
N ALA A 390 -11.40 3.93 19.41
CA ALA A 390 -11.72 5.10 18.61
C ALA A 390 -11.19 6.34 19.35
N THR A 391 -10.26 7.06 18.74
CA THR A 391 -9.93 8.40 19.22
C THR A 391 -11.23 9.21 19.16
N ARG A 392 -11.61 9.89 20.24
CA ARG A 392 -12.61 10.95 20.12
C ARG A 392 -12.14 11.82 18.97
N VAL A 393 -12.94 11.87 17.89
CA VAL A 393 -12.76 12.85 16.85
C VAL A 393 -13.00 14.21 17.52
N GLY A 394 -11.98 14.72 18.17
CA GLY A 394 -11.86 16.14 18.41
C GLY A 394 -11.85 16.70 17.00
N THR A 395 -12.83 17.54 16.69
CA THR A 395 -12.92 18.35 15.47
C THR A 395 -11.54 18.60 14.92
N ALA A 396 -11.28 18.09 13.71
CA ALA A 396 -10.02 18.02 13.02
C ALA A 396 -9.11 19.17 13.42
N GLY A 397 -8.07 18.87 14.15
CA GLY A 397 -6.99 19.80 14.32
C GLY A 397 -6.37 19.99 12.95
N VAL A 398 -6.79 21.05 12.26
CA VAL A 398 -5.95 21.77 11.34
C VAL A 398 -4.58 21.79 12.03
N TYR A 399 -3.56 21.23 11.40
CA TYR A 399 -2.18 21.47 11.79
C TYR A 399 -1.98 22.97 11.72
N HIS A 400 -2.15 23.64 12.85
CA HIS A 400 -1.77 25.04 13.00
C HIS A 400 -0.26 25.08 12.86
N ASP A 401 0.14 25.72 11.81
CA ASP A 401 1.44 26.32 11.59
C ASP A 401 1.99 26.87 12.92
N ASN A 402 3.00 26.20 13.47
CA ASN A 402 3.71 26.62 14.68
C ASN A 402 4.72 27.73 14.34
N ALA A 403 4.32 28.69 13.49
CA ALA A 403 5.16 29.84 13.14
C ALA A 403 4.99 31.05 14.07
N THR A 404 4.25 30.94 15.19
CA THR A 404 3.95 32.12 16.02
C THR A 404 4.38 31.99 17.50
N LEU A 405 5.41 31.22 17.82
CA LEU A 405 5.95 31.13 19.19
C LEU A 405 7.49 31.34 19.30
N LEU A 406 8.05 32.20 18.44
CA LEU A 406 9.42 32.73 18.65
C LEU A 406 9.37 34.24 18.87
N GLY A 407 8.80 34.65 19.97
CA GLY A 407 8.81 36.03 20.34
C GLY A 407 8.38 36.25 21.78
N GLN A 408 9.13 35.72 22.76
CA GLN A 408 9.21 36.28 24.12
C GLN A 408 10.05 35.35 25.02
N TYR A 409 11.37 35.53 24.97
CA TYR A 409 12.21 35.37 26.14
C TYR A 409 13.26 36.49 26.11
N PRO A 410 13.51 37.18 27.28
CA PRO A 410 14.36 38.35 27.41
C PRO A 410 15.85 38.05 27.24
#